data_a4c42a2b924a14c38c3038b7abe558c2
#
_entry.id   a4c42a2b924a14c38c3038b7abe558c2
#
_cell.length_a   1.000
_cell.length_b   1.000
_cell.length_c   1.000
_cell.angle_alpha   90.00
_cell.angle_beta   90.00
_cell.angle_gamma   90.00
#
_symmetry.space_group_name_H-M   'P 1'
#
loop_
_entity.id
_entity.type
_entity.pdbx_description
1 polymer ?
#
loop_
_entity_poly.entity_id
_entity_poly.type
_entity_poly.pdbx_seq_one_letter_code
_entity_poly.pdbx_strand_id
1 'polypeptide(L)'
;MKKLSLLLILILLSFCGRQRERVAVASSSNGRLGTAISPLPDTSFSSVEALVYEINIFDTINSGIISDLGNLYDSVPGILTFRGGPYRDFPKHGKVSDRPGSITVDWVFKTAFDTTKTPYGIWGGGTGWTGQPLLAEWPADINGETAPSREIIVGSLSGKIYFLNYSTGLPSRNAINVVNIIKGTPSLDPTLNGNLYVGQGVEINPPFGAMVIDLNKHAITHFVPKDPEAWRGWGAYDSSPIRGGDYLFRLGENGTVYKYLVERGSLSLHSTMRYRIKGKKAPGIESSPAIYRNYGYFTDNNGNVICFNLNNLKPVWRHDNHYDSDATPVLCEEMGIPYLYTSCEVDKQGSVGYSYFIKLNALTGEKVWENKIACRKANSGKKWSDGGMFSTPLPGIGDCSDYIFTCIITHIPEYRGIFLAIDKNTGKTLYSIDLKRYAWSSPVQMLGSEGKMFIFAADCWGYVYLIEGATGEVLITQKIGNNFEGSPIIVDNNVIIGSRGNEIYRISIH
;
A
#
# COMPACT_ATOMS: atom_id res chain seq x y z
N MET A 1 16.96 84.82 9.31
CA MET A 1 16.70 84.52 7.84
C MET A 1 17.65 83.38 7.41
N LYS A 2 17.14 82.49 6.65
CA LYS A 2 17.73 81.34 5.96
C LYS A 2 17.96 80.08 6.78
N LYS A 3 17.12 79.06 6.41
CA LYS A 3 17.13 77.68 6.78
C LYS A 3 18.34 76.95 6.23
N LEU A 4 18.94 76.07 7.01
CA LEU A 4 19.89 75.07 6.48
C LEU A 4 19.38 73.71 6.90
N SER A 5 19.05 72.89 5.92
CA SER A 5 18.53 71.53 6.11
C SER A 5 19.72 70.59 6.35
N LEU A 6 19.70 69.90 7.47
CA LEU A 6 20.65 68.81 7.78
C LEU A 6 20.08 67.48 7.31
N LEU A 7 20.77 66.84 6.37
CA LEU A 7 20.43 65.53 5.87
C LEU A 7 21.00 64.47 6.81
N LEU A 8 20.12 63.75 7.53
CA LEU A 8 20.51 62.66 8.40
C LEU A 8 20.40 61.35 7.61
N ILE A 9 21.54 60.71 7.34
CA ILE A 9 21.57 59.36 6.74
C ILE A 9 21.40 58.38 7.88
N LEU A 10 20.21 57.73 7.95
CA LEU A 10 19.98 56.58 8.84
C LEU A 10 20.34 55.29 8.06
N ILE A 11 21.38 54.63 8.54
CA ILE A 11 21.70 53.25 8.12
C ILE A 11 20.75 52.33 8.86
N LEU A 12 19.75 51.80 8.15
CA LEU A 12 18.88 50.75 8.66
C LEU A 12 19.54 49.41 8.44
N LEU A 13 20.03 48.79 9.48
CA LEU A 13 20.36 47.37 9.56
C LEU A 13 19.06 46.55 9.48
N SER A 14 18.80 45.98 8.35
CA SER A 14 17.67 45.06 8.14
C SER A 14 17.96 43.74 8.82
N PHE A 15 17.37 43.53 9.99
CA PHE A 15 17.18 42.19 10.54
C PHE A 15 16.09 41.47 9.73
N CYS A 16 16.50 40.49 8.95
CA CYS A 16 15.59 39.63 8.20
C CYS A 16 14.97 38.60 9.14
N GLY A 17 13.89 38.99 9.83
CA GLY A 17 13.02 38.07 10.54
C GLY A 17 12.04 37.48 9.57
N ARG A 18 12.19 36.20 9.21
CA ARG A 18 11.16 35.44 8.49
C ARG A 18 9.94 35.28 9.39
N GLN A 19 8.94 36.13 9.21
CA GLN A 19 7.58 35.83 9.64
C GLN A 19 7.03 34.68 8.78
N ARG A 20 6.77 33.55 9.42
CA ARG A 20 5.94 32.50 8.83
C ARG A 20 4.50 33.00 8.82
N GLU A 21 3.98 33.33 7.66
CA GLU A 21 2.55 33.55 7.48
C GLU A 21 1.79 32.26 7.80
N ARG A 22 0.91 32.34 8.78
CA ARG A 22 -0.11 31.33 9.01
C ARG A 22 -1.13 31.44 7.87
N VAL A 23 -1.12 30.52 6.94
CA VAL A 23 -2.19 30.36 5.95
C VAL A 23 -3.41 29.83 6.70
N ALA A 24 -4.33 30.74 6.99
CA ALA A 24 -5.68 30.35 7.39
C ALA A 24 -6.37 29.78 6.13
N VAL A 25 -6.75 28.51 6.20
CA VAL A 25 -7.58 27.88 5.16
C VAL A 25 -8.98 28.47 5.30
N ALA A 26 -9.26 29.51 4.51
CA ALA A 26 -10.61 30.00 4.28
C ALA A 26 -11.22 29.09 3.19
N SER A 27 -12.30 28.40 3.54
CA SER A 27 -13.19 27.72 2.58
C SER A 27 -13.84 28.79 1.68
N SER A 28 -13.30 29.01 0.50
CA SER A 28 -13.98 29.72 -0.56
C SER A 28 -14.33 28.75 -1.68
N SER A 29 -15.61 28.40 -1.77
CA SER A 29 -16.25 27.85 -2.95
C SER A 29 -16.21 28.88 -4.08
N ASN A 30 -15.10 28.96 -4.80
CA ASN A 30 -15.02 29.63 -6.09
C ASN A 30 -14.43 28.64 -7.09
N GLY A 31 -15.28 28.23 -8.03
CA GLY A 31 -14.91 27.35 -9.13
C GLY A 31 -13.71 27.91 -9.90
N ARG A 32 -12.54 27.42 -9.61
CA ARG A 32 -11.45 27.50 -10.57
C ARG A 32 -11.82 26.57 -11.72
N LEU A 33 -11.98 27.12 -12.89
CA LEU A 33 -11.81 26.41 -14.15
C LEU A 33 -10.40 25.81 -14.11
N GLY A 34 -10.28 24.57 -13.59
CA GLY A 34 -9.03 23.82 -13.57
C GLY A 34 -8.63 23.62 -15.03
N THR A 35 -7.43 24.03 -15.40
CA THR A 35 -6.83 23.62 -16.68
C THR A 35 -6.87 22.10 -16.70
N ALA A 36 -7.56 21.54 -17.71
CA ALA A 36 -7.67 20.09 -17.86
C ALA A 36 -6.25 19.50 -17.92
N ILE A 37 -5.92 18.60 -16.98
CA ILE A 37 -4.64 17.91 -16.95
C ILE A 37 -4.61 16.99 -18.17
N SER A 38 -3.66 17.21 -19.08
CA SER A 38 -3.46 16.31 -20.22
C SER A 38 -2.84 15.00 -19.75
N PRO A 39 -3.19 13.83 -20.33
CA PRO A 39 -2.52 12.58 -20.01
C PRO A 39 -1.02 12.64 -20.32
N LEU A 40 -0.23 11.85 -19.60
CA LEU A 40 1.19 11.62 -19.90
C LEU A 40 1.31 10.92 -21.26
N PRO A 41 2.43 11.09 -21.97
CA PRO A 41 2.59 10.61 -23.35
C PRO A 41 2.47 9.09 -23.47
N ASP A 42 1.97 8.62 -24.61
CA ASP A 42 1.85 7.20 -24.96
C ASP A 42 3.12 6.72 -25.69
N THR A 43 4.28 6.97 -25.08
CA THR A 43 5.59 6.58 -25.63
C THR A 43 6.24 5.54 -24.72
N SER A 44 6.83 4.50 -25.32
CA SER A 44 7.62 3.50 -24.59
C SER A 44 9.11 3.77 -24.72
N PHE A 45 9.85 3.55 -23.64
CA PHE A 45 11.31 3.60 -23.61
C PHE A 45 11.91 2.29 -24.13
N SER A 46 13.15 2.32 -24.61
CA SER A 46 13.86 1.13 -25.11
C SER A 46 13.99 -0.01 -24.09
N SER A 47 13.92 0.30 -22.81
CA SER A 47 13.93 -0.70 -21.73
C SER A 47 12.80 -1.74 -21.83
N VAL A 48 11.70 -1.46 -22.56
CA VAL A 48 10.62 -2.42 -22.82
C VAL A 48 10.94 -3.45 -23.91
N GLU A 49 12.01 -3.29 -24.66
CA GLU A 49 12.40 -4.25 -25.72
C GLU A 49 12.68 -5.67 -25.18
N ALA A 50 13.00 -5.78 -23.88
CA ALA A 50 13.14 -7.06 -23.21
C ALA A 50 11.80 -7.77 -22.96
N LEU A 51 10.67 -7.06 -23.06
CA LEU A 51 9.34 -7.59 -22.82
C LEU A 51 8.75 -8.18 -24.10
N VAL A 52 8.12 -9.35 -23.95
CA VAL A 52 7.12 -9.85 -24.89
C VAL A 52 5.78 -9.62 -24.21
N TYR A 53 4.88 -8.88 -24.83
CA TYR A 53 3.57 -8.61 -24.28
C TYR A 53 2.48 -8.68 -25.34
N GLU A 54 1.27 -8.91 -24.88
CA GLU A 54 0.05 -8.97 -25.66
C GLU A 54 -1.04 -8.15 -24.98
N ILE A 55 -1.74 -7.33 -25.74
CA ILE A 55 -2.87 -6.53 -25.25
C ILE A 55 -4.12 -6.97 -26.00
N ASN A 56 -5.12 -7.41 -25.25
CA ASN A 56 -6.43 -7.77 -25.77
C ASN A 56 -7.46 -6.73 -25.33
N ILE A 57 -8.20 -6.18 -26.28
CA ILE A 57 -9.26 -5.20 -26.03
C ILE A 57 -10.59 -5.88 -26.34
N PHE A 58 -11.47 -5.94 -25.34
CA PHE A 58 -12.78 -6.61 -25.41
C PHE A 58 -13.92 -5.59 -25.55
N ASP A 59 -13.72 -4.37 -25.07
CA ASP A 59 -14.67 -3.26 -25.21
C ASP A 59 -14.02 -2.11 -25.98
N THR A 60 -14.57 -1.79 -27.15
CA THR A 60 -14.11 -0.70 -28.01
C THR A 60 -15.02 0.54 -27.95
N ILE A 61 -16.14 0.46 -27.23
CA ILE A 61 -17.16 1.52 -27.16
C ILE A 61 -16.82 2.47 -26.03
N ASN A 62 -16.41 1.94 -24.88
CA ASN A 62 -16.07 2.72 -23.69
C ASN A 62 -14.59 3.10 -23.73
N SER A 63 -14.27 4.24 -24.34
CA SER A 63 -12.90 4.75 -24.49
C SER A 63 -12.57 5.92 -23.55
N GLY A 64 -13.11 5.90 -22.33
CA GLY A 64 -12.81 6.95 -21.35
C GLY A 64 -11.31 7.13 -21.13
N ILE A 65 -10.81 8.36 -21.29
CA ILE A 65 -9.41 8.70 -21.10
C ILE A 65 -9.16 9.07 -19.65
N ILE A 66 -8.24 8.36 -19.01
CA ILE A 66 -7.70 8.69 -17.70
C ILE A 66 -6.53 9.65 -17.92
N SER A 67 -6.66 10.87 -17.43
CA SER A 67 -5.56 11.84 -17.41
C SER A 67 -4.91 11.93 -16.03
N ASP A 68 -5.74 11.79 -15.00
CA ASP A 68 -5.37 11.79 -13.60
C ASP A 68 -6.49 11.07 -12.82
N LEU A 69 -6.18 10.52 -11.65
CA LEU A 69 -7.20 10.00 -10.74
C LEU A 69 -7.87 11.12 -9.93
N GLY A 70 -7.28 12.31 -9.93
CA GLY A 70 -7.74 13.45 -9.15
C GLY A 70 -7.82 13.11 -7.66
N ASN A 71 -8.80 13.72 -6.98
CA ASN A 71 -9.02 13.53 -5.54
C ASN A 71 -9.89 12.30 -5.21
N LEU A 72 -9.98 11.31 -6.10
CA LEU A 72 -10.94 10.21 -5.96
C LEU A 72 -10.84 9.47 -4.61
N TYR A 73 -9.62 9.30 -4.09
CA TYR A 73 -9.37 8.66 -2.79
C TYR A 73 -9.20 9.68 -1.64
N ASP A 74 -8.64 10.85 -1.92
CA ASP A 74 -8.31 11.86 -0.90
C ASP A 74 -9.55 12.61 -0.42
N SER A 75 -10.54 12.81 -1.31
CA SER A 75 -11.80 13.49 -0.98
C SER A 75 -12.77 12.63 -0.17
N VAL A 76 -12.54 11.32 -0.10
CA VAL A 76 -13.41 10.39 0.61
C VAL A 76 -12.81 10.08 1.98
N PRO A 77 -13.57 10.23 3.08
CA PRO A 77 -13.10 9.83 4.39
C PRO A 77 -12.96 8.31 4.48
N GLY A 78 -11.99 7.86 5.30
CA GLY A 78 -11.70 6.44 5.48
C GLY A 78 -10.40 6.00 4.78
N ILE A 79 -10.12 4.69 4.82
CA ILE A 79 -8.98 4.02 4.20
C ILE A 79 -9.53 2.89 3.35
N LEU A 80 -9.68 3.13 2.05
CA LEU A 80 -10.55 2.35 1.16
C LEU A 80 -9.81 1.29 0.34
N THR A 81 -8.49 1.29 0.35
CA THR A 81 -7.62 0.35 -0.40
C THR A 81 -6.30 0.17 0.33
N PHE A 82 -5.48 -0.77 -0.11
CA PHE A 82 -4.15 -0.99 0.46
C PHE A 82 -3.32 0.31 0.44
N ARG A 83 -2.73 0.67 1.58
CA ARG A 83 -1.96 1.91 1.79
C ARG A 83 -2.72 3.19 1.44
N GLY A 84 -4.06 3.16 1.52
CA GLY A 84 -4.95 4.31 1.54
C GLY A 84 -5.25 4.99 0.21
N GLY A 85 -4.35 4.94 -0.77
CA GLY A 85 -4.52 5.68 -2.01
C GLY A 85 -3.69 5.22 -3.20
N PRO A 86 -3.74 5.97 -4.32
CA PRO A 86 -3.04 5.61 -5.55
C PRO A 86 -1.52 5.58 -5.44
N TYR A 87 -0.93 6.41 -4.60
CA TYR A 87 0.53 6.47 -4.41
C TYR A 87 1.05 5.36 -3.50
N ARG A 88 0.16 4.66 -2.80
CA ARG A 88 0.50 3.63 -1.81
C ARG A 88 1.37 4.15 -0.66
N ASP A 89 1.41 5.45 -0.46
CA ASP A 89 2.22 6.19 0.52
C ASP A 89 1.57 6.35 1.90
N PHE A 90 0.35 5.85 2.05
CA PHE A 90 -0.47 6.01 3.25
C PHE A 90 -0.70 7.49 3.61
N PRO A 91 -1.42 8.27 2.79
CA PRO A 91 -1.54 9.72 2.94
C PRO A 91 -2.29 10.16 4.20
N LYS A 92 -3.12 9.28 4.78
CA LYS A 92 -3.83 9.53 6.04
C LYS A 92 -2.98 9.04 7.20
N HIS A 93 -2.39 9.99 7.91
CA HIS A 93 -1.57 9.70 9.09
C HIS A 93 -2.35 9.77 10.39
N GLY A 94 -1.88 9.08 11.42
CA GLY A 94 -2.40 9.22 12.78
C GLY A 94 -1.99 10.54 13.44
N LYS A 95 -2.61 10.82 14.60
CA LYS A 95 -2.28 11.97 15.44
C LYS A 95 -2.00 11.50 16.86
N VAL A 96 -0.92 11.95 17.43
CA VAL A 96 -0.52 11.58 18.80
C VAL A 96 -0.03 12.79 19.58
N SER A 97 0.19 12.65 20.89
CA SER A 97 0.92 13.64 21.68
C SER A 97 2.36 13.75 21.19
N ASP A 98 3.04 14.85 21.51
CA ASP A 98 4.43 15.09 21.11
C ASP A 98 5.44 14.17 21.84
N ARG A 99 4.98 13.39 22.80
CA ARG A 99 5.76 12.37 23.49
C ARG A 99 4.85 11.22 23.91
N PRO A 100 4.43 10.37 22.97
CA PRO A 100 3.59 9.23 23.30
C PRO A 100 4.40 8.22 24.14
N GLY A 101 3.81 7.78 25.26
CA GLY A 101 4.51 6.98 26.27
C GLY A 101 3.83 5.66 26.64
N SER A 102 2.65 5.37 26.11
CA SER A 102 1.95 4.10 26.41
C SER A 102 1.10 3.61 25.26
N ILE A 103 0.87 2.30 25.27
CA ILE A 103 0.02 1.59 24.31
C ILE A 103 -1.00 0.77 25.08
N THR A 104 -2.28 0.87 24.72
CA THR A 104 -3.37 0.04 25.27
C THR A 104 -4.11 -0.69 24.19
N VAL A 105 -4.56 -1.92 24.48
CA VAL A 105 -5.45 -2.68 23.60
C VAL A 105 -6.87 -2.38 23.99
N ASP A 106 -7.63 -1.72 23.10
CA ASP A 106 -9.01 -1.30 23.38
C ASP A 106 -9.97 -2.47 23.22
N TRP A 107 -9.81 -3.22 22.12
CA TRP A 107 -10.60 -4.42 21.86
C TRP A 107 -9.83 -5.41 20.99
N VAL A 108 -10.26 -6.67 21.09
CA VAL A 108 -9.77 -7.79 20.29
C VAL A 108 -10.97 -8.53 19.71
N PHE A 109 -11.02 -8.66 18.39
CA PHE A 109 -12.00 -9.50 17.70
C PHE A 109 -11.32 -10.79 17.22
N LYS A 110 -11.97 -11.95 17.45
CA LYS A 110 -11.47 -13.25 16.96
C LYS A 110 -12.17 -13.64 15.66
N THR A 111 -11.38 -13.86 14.62
CA THR A 111 -11.85 -14.44 13.36
C THR A 111 -12.11 -15.94 13.51
N ALA A 112 -12.80 -16.56 12.56
CA ALA A 112 -12.80 -18.01 12.44
C ALA A 112 -11.38 -18.53 12.16
N PHE A 113 -11.15 -19.79 12.49
CA PHE A 113 -9.91 -20.50 12.20
C PHE A 113 -10.23 -21.73 11.36
N ASP A 114 -9.71 -21.78 10.13
CA ASP A 114 -9.88 -22.88 9.20
C ASP A 114 -8.67 -23.84 9.30
N THR A 115 -8.94 -25.11 9.54
CA THR A 115 -7.91 -26.15 9.64
C THR A 115 -7.70 -26.94 8.35
N THR A 116 -8.34 -26.54 7.25
CA THR A 116 -8.21 -27.19 5.96
C THR A 116 -6.75 -27.16 5.47
N LYS A 117 -6.23 -28.32 5.13
CA LYS A 117 -4.89 -28.44 4.58
C LYS A 117 -4.91 -28.11 3.11
N THR A 118 -4.08 -27.17 2.69
CA THR A 118 -3.77 -26.88 1.30
C THR A 118 -2.39 -27.45 0.93
N PRO A 119 -1.98 -27.49 -0.34
CA PRO A 119 -0.61 -27.83 -0.72
C PRO A 119 0.46 -26.94 -0.06
N TYR A 120 0.07 -25.77 0.43
CA TYR A 120 0.94 -24.78 1.07
C TYR A 120 0.81 -24.80 2.62
N GLY A 121 0.06 -25.73 3.18
CA GLY A 121 -0.15 -25.88 4.63
C GLY A 121 -1.52 -25.42 5.09
N ILE A 122 -1.68 -25.25 6.42
CA ILE A 122 -2.89 -24.69 7.05
C ILE A 122 -2.70 -23.18 7.17
N TRP A 123 -3.67 -22.43 6.66
CA TRP A 123 -3.63 -20.95 6.69
C TRP A 123 -4.30 -20.36 7.92
N GLY A 124 -5.24 -21.08 8.53
CA GLY A 124 -5.83 -20.70 9.80
C GLY A 124 -6.87 -19.58 9.69
N GLY A 125 -6.58 -18.48 10.35
CA GLY A 125 -7.47 -17.31 10.44
C GLY A 125 -6.68 -16.01 10.60
N GLY A 126 -7.37 -14.95 10.99
CA GLY A 126 -6.76 -13.63 11.08
C GLY A 126 -6.45 -13.03 9.71
N THR A 127 -5.45 -12.17 9.68
CA THR A 127 -4.91 -11.58 8.45
C THR A 127 -3.43 -11.96 8.32
N GLY A 128 -2.94 -12.02 7.11
CA GLY A 128 -1.53 -12.29 6.87
C GLY A 128 -1.08 -11.74 5.54
N TRP A 129 0.20 -11.88 5.25
CA TRP A 129 0.84 -11.41 4.04
C TRP A 129 0.61 -9.90 3.85
N THR A 130 0.07 -9.45 2.74
CA THR A 130 -0.22 -8.05 2.45
C THR A 130 -1.62 -7.61 2.91
N GLY A 131 -2.34 -8.43 3.70
CA GLY A 131 -3.67 -8.09 4.19
C GLY A 131 -3.62 -6.88 5.12
N GLN A 132 -4.49 -5.89 4.84
CA GLN A 132 -4.66 -4.68 5.62
C GLN A 132 -6.15 -4.50 5.89
N PRO A 133 -6.57 -4.09 7.11
CA PRO A 133 -7.93 -3.63 7.34
C PRO A 133 -8.26 -2.39 6.50
N LEU A 134 -9.53 -2.24 6.11
CA LEU A 134 -10.06 -0.98 5.57
C LEU A 134 -10.83 -0.26 6.67
N LEU A 135 -10.90 1.06 6.58
CA LEU A 135 -11.85 1.88 7.31
C LEU A 135 -12.81 2.51 6.32
N ALA A 136 -14.10 2.16 6.42
CA ALA A 136 -15.17 2.88 5.76
C ALA A 136 -15.75 3.92 6.72
N GLU A 137 -15.80 5.16 6.29
CA GLU A 137 -16.57 6.21 6.97
C GLU A 137 -17.82 6.49 6.13
N TRP A 138 -18.95 5.94 6.57
CA TRP A 138 -20.17 5.99 5.81
C TRP A 138 -20.86 7.34 5.97
N PRO A 139 -21.26 8.01 4.88
CA PRO A 139 -22.16 9.17 4.97
C PRO A 139 -23.49 8.81 5.64
N ALA A 140 -24.04 9.75 6.39
CA ALA A 140 -25.27 9.52 7.17
C ALA A 140 -26.49 9.14 6.31
N ASP A 141 -26.55 9.63 5.08
CA ASP A 141 -27.59 9.35 4.10
C ASP A 141 -27.53 7.93 3.49
N ILE A 142 -26.35 7.31 3.48
CA ILE A 142 -26.16 5.95 2.96
C ILE A 142 -26.40 4.89 4.03
N ASN A 143 -26.16 5.22 5.30
CA ASN A 143 -26.06 4.22 6.36
C ASN A 143 -27.39 3.86 7.04
N GLY A 144 -28.42 4.69 6.91
CA GLY A 144 -29.58 4.58 7.78
C GLY A 144 -29.21 4.69 9.27
N GLU A 145 -30.20 4.65 10.17
CA GLU A 145 -30.00 4.84 11.62
C GLU A 145 -29.28 3.65 12.32
N THR A 146 -29.08 2.51 11.64
CA THR A 146 -28.67 1.25 12.26
C THR A 146 -27.21 0.84 12.03
N ALA A 147 -26.51 1.43 11.07
CA ALA A 147 -25.12 1.07 10.79
C ALA A 147 -24.14 2.07 11.44
N PRO A 148 -22.96 1.62 11.89
CA PRO A 148 -21.97 2.51 12.49
C PRO A 148 -21.44 3.48 11.43
N SER A 149 -21.19 4.74 11.83
CA SER A 149 -20.58 5.74 10.95
C SER A 149 -19.16 5.34 10.51
N ARG A 150 -18.44 4.58 11.34
CA ARG A 150 -17.09 4.04 11.08
C ARG A 150 -17.11 2.51 11.17
N GLU A 151 -16.76 1.85 10.09
CA GLU A 151 -16.75 0.40 9.96
C GLU A 151 -15.38 -0.10 9.49
N ILE A 152 -14.86 -1.11 10.20
CA ILE A 152 -13.65 -1.83 9.79
C ILE A 152 -14.07 -3.00 8.92
N ILE A 153 -13.47 -3.12 7.73
CA ILE A 153 -13.69 -4.24 6.80
C ILE A 153 -12.39 -5.02 6.67
N VAL A 154 -12.43 -6.33 6.91
CA VAL A 154 -11.23 -7.17 6.93
C VAL A 154 -11.44 -8.43 6.12
N GLY A 155 -10.58 -8.65 5.12
CA GLY A 155 -10.41 -9.94 4.46
C GLY A 155 -9.56 -10.88 5.33
N SER A 156 -9.98 -12.13 5.47
CA SER A 156 -9.34 -13.09 6.37
C SER A 156 -8.82 -14.33 5.64
N LEU A 157 -7.77 -14.90 6.21
CA LEU A 157 -7.23 -16.21 5.81
C LEU A 157 -8.23 -17.37 6.03
N SER A 158 -9.29 -17.16 6.81
CA SER A 158 -10.39 -18.11 6.97
C SER A 158 -11.43 -18.07 5.84
N GLY A 159 -11.18 -17.35 4.74
CA GLY A 159 -12.10 -17.23 3.62
C GLY A 159 -13.37 -16.42 3.94
N LYS A 160 -13.26 -15.43 4.82
CA LYS A 160 -14.38 -14.57 5.21
C LYS A 160 -14.00 -13.10 5.15
N ILE A 161 -14.99 -12.27 4.85
CA ILE A 161 -14.94 -10.82 5.04
C ILE A 161 -15.67 -10.50 6.33
N TYR A 162 -15.00 -9.83 7.25
CA TYR A 162 -15.58 -9.36 8.52
C TYR A 162 -15.85 -7.86 8.45
N PHE A 163 -16.93 -7.46 9.16
CA PHE A 163 -17.38 -6.09 9.28
C PHE A 163 -17.49 -5.77 10.77
N LEU A 164 -16.72 -4.82 11.26
CA LEU A 164 -16.65 -4.52 12.69
C LEU A 164 -16.94 -3.05 12.94
N ASN A 165 -17.70 -2.77 13.98
CA ASN A 165 -17.83 -1.42 14.48
C ASN A 165 -16.47 -0.93 14.99
N TYR A 166 -15.98 0.19 14.45
CA TYR A 166 -14.68 0.75 14.78
C TYR A 166 -14.48 0.98 16.28
N SER A 167 -15.51 1.47 16.98
CA SER A 167 -15.40 1.83 18.39
C SER A 167 -15.43 0.63 19.33
N THR A 168 -16.23 -0.39 19.01
CA THR A 168 -16.49 -1.51 19.92
C THR A 168 -15.83 -2.82 19.54
N GLY A 169 -15.39 -2.98 18.29
CA GLY A 169 -14.89 -4.25 17.75
C GLY A 169 -15.96 -5.33 17.57
N LEU A 170 -17.22 -5.03 17.87
CA LEU A 170 -18.32 -5.95 17.65
C LEU A 170 -18.71 -6.02 16.17
N PRO A 171 -19.19 -7.18 15.67
CA PRO A 171 -19.69 -7.27 14.31
C PRO A 171 -20.80 -6.25 14.05
N SER A 172 -20.64 -5.44 13.00
CA SER A 172 -21.66 -4.50 12.52
C SER A 172 -22.62 -5.15 11.53
N ARG A 173 -22.13 -6.19 10.83
CA ARG A 173 -22.87 -7.03 9.89
C ARG A 173 -22.40 -8.47 10.00
N ASN A 174 -23.19 -9.40 9.46
CA ASN A 174 -22.75 -10.80 9.34
C ASN A 174 -21.51 -10.89 8.44
N ALA A 175 -20.59 -11.80 8.76
CA ALA A 175 -19.46 -12.06 7.88
C ALA A 175 -19.92 -12.69 6.56
N ILE A 176 -19.30 -12.28 5.44
CA ILE A 176 -19.54 -12.87 4.13
C ILE A 176 -18.50 -13.97 3.88
N ASN A 177 -18.97 -15.19 3.62
CA ASN A 177 -18.10 -16.31 3.28
C ASN A 177 -17.76 -16.27 1.78
N VAL A 178 -16.46 -16.20 1.46
CA VAL A 178 -15.93 -16.23 0.10
C VAL A 178 -15.21 -17.55 -0.21
N VAL A 179 -15.29 -18.51 0.71
CA VAL A 179 -14.75 -19.88 0.60
C VAL A 179 -13.24 -19.95 0.67
N ASN A 180 -12.55 -19.27 -0.23
CA ASN A 180 -11.10 -19.35 -0.39
C ASN A 180 -10.36 -18.26 0.40
N ILE A 181 -9.13 -18.54 0.74
CA ILE A 181 -8.24 -17.69 1.53
C ILE A 181 -8.07 -16.33 0.88
N ILE A 182 -8.17 -15.25 1.67
CA ILE A 182 -7.87 -13.89 1.25
C ILE A 182 -6.52 -13.50 1.87
N LYS A 183 -5.49 -13.31 1.05
CA LYS A 183 -4.17 -12.84 1.47
C LYS A 183 -4.05 -11.32 1.32
N GLY A 184 -4.51 -10.79 0.20
CA GLY A 184 -4.44 -9.37 -0.13
C GLY A 184 -5.51 -8.51 0.55
N THR A 185 -5.36 -7.21 0.43
CA THR A 185 -6.34 -6.24 0.94
C THR A 185 -7.51 -6.08 -0.05
N PRO A 186 -8.76 -6.23 0.39
CA PRO A 186 -9.92 -5.79 -0.39
C PRO A 186 -9.84 -4.29 -0.75
N SER A 187 -10.64 -3.85 -1.70
CA SER A 187 -10.72 -2.42 -2.03
C SER A 187 -12.19 -1.99 -2.10
N LEU A 188 -12.55 -1.00 -1.30
CA LEU A 188 -13.87 -0.38 -1.36
C LEU A 188 -13.88 0.68 -2.45
N ASP A 189 -14.96 0.72 -3.23
CA ASP A 189 -15.11 1.73 -4.30
C ASP A 189 -15.13 3.13 -3.68
N PRO A 190 -14.25 4.05 -4.12
CA PRO A 190 -14.14 5.38 -3.53
C PRO A 190 -15.34 6.29 -3.84
N THR A 191 -16.24 5.90 -4.75
CA THR A 191 -17.53 6.58 -4.91
C THR A 191 -18.56 6.18 -3.86
N LEU A 192 -18.22 5.24 -2.96
CA LEU A 192 -19.10 4.68 -1.92
C LEU A 192 -20.40 4.10 -2.49
N ASN A 193 -20.37 3.60 -3.73
CA ASN A 193 -21.53 2.98 -4.39
C ASN A 193 -21.92 1.62 -3.79
N GLY A 194 -21.13 1.11 -2.83
CA GLY A 194 -21.32 -0.16 -2.15
C GLY A 194 -20.50 -1.32 -2.73
N ASN A 195 -19.74 -1.14 -3.80
CA ASN A 195 -18.88 -2.19 -4.32
C ASN A 195 -17.65 -2.41 -3.45
N LEU A 196 -17.44 -3.65 -3.01
CA LEU A 196 -16.20 -4.12 -2.40
C LEU A 196 -15.54 -5.15 -3.34
N TYR A 197 -14.32 -4.87 -3.76
CA TYR A 197 -13.54 -5.71 -4.68
C TYR A 197 -12.63 -6.63 -3.89
N VAL A 198 -12.76 -7.94 -4.09
CA VAL A 198 -12.03 -8.96 -3.34
C VAL A 198 -11.31 -9.91 -4.28
N GLY A 199 -10.05 -10.24 -3.98
CA GLY A 199 -9.29 -11.30 -4.62
C GLY A 199 -9.09 -12.48 -3.66
N GLN A 200 -9.04 -13.69 -4.20
CA GLN A 200 -8.69 -14.89 -3.46
C GLN A 200 -7.21 -15.22 -3.69
N GLY A 201 -6.47 -15.54 -2.65
CA GLY A 201 -5.04 -15.77 -2.69
C GLY A 201 -4.62 -17.24 -2.72
N VAL A 202 -5.40 -18.14 -2.14
CA VAL A 202 -5.16 -19.59 -2.20
C VAL A 202 -6.47 -20.33 -2.37
N GLU A 203 -6.47 -21.28 -3.32
CA GLU A 203 -7.63 -22.12 -3.61
C GLU A 203 -7.76 -23.23 -2.56
N ILE A 204 -8.92 -23.29 -1.91
CA ILE A 204 -9.36 -24.42 -1.08
C ILE A 204 -10.38 -25.24 -1.85
N ASN A 205 -11.37 -24.55 -2.41
CA ASN A 205 -12.46 -25.14 -3.19
C ASN A 205 -12.83 -24.23 -4.37
N PRO A 206 -13.29 -24.79 -5.50
CA PRO A 206 -13.84 -23.98 -6.59
C PRO A 206 -15.18 -23.31 -6.17
N PRO A 207 -15.51 -22.16 -6.74
CA PRO A 207 -14.74 -21.41 -7.71
C PRO A 207 -13.60 -20.58 -7.08
N PHE A 208 -12.51 -20.39 -7.85
CA PHE A 208 -11.36 -19.61 -7.45
C PHE A 208 -11.14 -18.43 -8.39
N GLY A 209 -10.91 -17.23 -7.85
CA GLY A 209 -10.76 -16.02 -8.64
C GLY A 209 -10.94 -14.74 -7.84
N ALA A 210 -11.72 -13.83 -8.38
CA ALA A 210 -12.02 -12.55 -7.77
C ALA A 210 -13.52 -12.24 -7.82
N MET A 211 -13.98 -11.24 -7.04
CA MET A 211 -15.40 -10.96 -6.95
C MET A 211 -15.70 -9.49 -6.64
N VAL A 212 -16.94 -9.10 -6.91
CA VAL A 212 -17.58 -7.90 -6.39
C VAL A 212 -18.60 -8.32 -5.35
N ILE A 213 -18.49 -7.75 -4.17
CA ILE A 213 -19.48 -7.83 -3.10
C ILE A 213 -20.25 -6.51 -3.09
N ASP A 214 -21.56 -6.56 -3.28
CA ASP A 214 -22.44 -5.41 -3.12
C ASP A 214 -22.82 -5.31 -1.63
N LEU A 215 -22.25 -4.32 -0.93
CA LEU A 215 -22.48 -4.12 0.50
C LEU A 215 -23.90 -3.66 0.81
N ASN A 216 -24.63 -3.07 -0.14
CA ASN A 216 -26.04 -2.70 0.04
C ASN A 216 -26.95 -3.95 0.01
N LYS A 217 -26.58 -4.95 -0.80
CA LYS A 217 -27.27 -6.25 -0.85
C LYS A 217 -26.69 -7.25 0.14
N HIS A 218 -25.54 -6.95 0.70
CA HIS A 218 -24.75 -7.83 1.56
C HIS A 218 -24.49 -9.20 0.92
N ALA A 219 -24.10 -9.21 -0.37
CA ALA A 219 -23.97 -10.42 -1.17
C ALA A 219 -22.87 -10.30 -2.23
N ILE A 220 -22.29 -11.45 -2.61
CA ILE A 220 -21.46 -11.56 -3.80
C ILE A 220 -22.38 -11.42 -5.02
N THR A 221 -22.19 -10.37 -5.81
CA THR A 221 -23.04 -10.06 -6.97
C THR A 221 -22.37 -10.36 -8.30
N HIS A 222 -21.04 -10.43 -8.31
CA HIS A 222 -20.29 -10.76 -9.52
C HIS A 222 -19.06 -11.58 -9.15
N PHE A 223 -18.77 -12.62 -9.92
CA PHE A 223 -17.59 -13.47 -9.76
C PHE A 223 -16.78 -13.50 -11.05
N VAL A 224 -15.48 -13.19 -10.95
CA VAL A 224 -14.51 -13.26 -12.03
C VAL A 224 -13.69 -14.54 -11.82
N PRO A 225 -13.91 -15.58 -12.63
CA PRO A 225 -13.17 -16.83 -12.48
C PRO A 225 -11.72 -16.68 -12.90
N LYS A 226 -10.92 -17.70 -12.59
CA LYS A 226 -9.55 -17.85 -13.07
C LYS A 226 -9.52 -17.70 -14.60
N ASP A 227 -8.60 -16.85 -15.09
CA ASP A 227 -8.43 -16.59 -16.52
C ASP A 227 -7.80 -17.80 -17.22
N PRO A 228 -8.52 -18.51 -18.12
CA PRO A 228 -7.99 -19.65 -18.85
C PRO A 228 -6.91 -19.27 -19.87
N GLU A 229 -6.89 -18.01 -20.32
CA GLU A 229 -5.96 -17.49 -21.32
C GLU A 229 -4.67 -16.94 -20.72
N ALA A 230 -4.56 -16.90 -19.39
CA ALA A 230 -3.36 -16.41 -18.72
C ALA A 230 -2.11 -17.24 -19.08
N TRP A 231 -0.99 -16.56 -19.30
CA TRP A 231 0.27 -17.24 -19.65
C TRP A 231 0.90 -18.01 -18.48
N ARG A 232 0.48 -17.71 -17.25
CA ARG A 232 0.79 -18.46 -16.04
C ARG A 232 -0.49 -19.01 -15.43
N GLY A 233 -0.54 -20.31 -15.20
CA GLY A 233 -1.74 -21.00 -14.74
C GLY A 233 -2.12 -20.76 -13.27
N TRP A 234 -1.42 -19.92 -12.53
CA TRP A 234 -1.72 -19.57 -11.13
C TRP A 234 -2.81 -18.50 -11.07
N GLY A 235 -3.91 -18.75 -10.38
CA GLY A 235 -5.11 -17.89 -10.44
C GLY A 235 -5.33 -17.01 -9.20
N ALA A 236 -4.30 -16.79 -8.37
CA ALA A 236 -4.41 -15.96 -7.17
C ALA A 236 -4.41 -14.46 -7.48
N TYR A 237 -4.99 -13.69 -6.53
CA TYR A 237 -5.07 -12.24 -6.57
C TYR A 237 -4.73 -11.67 -5.19
N ASP A 238 -3.45 -11.52 -4.88
CA ASP A 238 -2.96 -10.90 -3.65
C ASP A 238 -2.86 -9.37 -3.78
N SER A 239 -2.69 -8.90 -5.00
CA SER A 239 -2.70 -7.49 -5.34
C SER A 239 -4.03 -6.82 -4.99
N SER A 240 -4.00 -5.71 -4.25
CA SER A 240 -5.18 -4.89 -3.96
C SER A 240 -5.56 -4.07 -5.20
N PRO A 241 -6.78 -4.23 -5.73
CA PRO A 241 -7.19 -3.49 -6.91
C PRO A 241 -7.36 -2.01 -6.62
N ILE A 242 -7.35 -1.18 -7.68
CA ILE A 242 -7.53 0.26 -7.55
C ILE A 242 -8.47 0.81 -8.61
N ARG A 243 -9.34 1.73 -8.21
CA ARG A 243 -10.25 2.46 -9.09
C ARG A 243 -9.53 3.64 -9.73
N GLY A 244 -9.69 3.81 -11.05
CA GLY A 244 -9.24 4.97 -11.80
C GLY A 244 -10.30 5.39 -12.81
N GLY A 245 -10.93 6.54 -12.60
CA GLY A 245 -12.09 6.97 -13.39
C GLY A 245 -13.21 5.93 -13.33
N ASP A 246 -13.70 5.49 -14.48
CA ASP A 246 -14.74 4.44 -14.59
C ASP A 246 -14.17 3.01 -14.56
N TYR A 247 -12.87 2.85 -14.38
CA TYR A 247 -12.20 1.57 -14.48
C TYR A 247 -11.62 1.09 -13.16
N LEU A 248 -11.60 -0.23 -13.00
CA LEU A 248 -10.86 -0.94 -11.96
C LEU A 248 -9.64 -1.62 -12.57
N PHE A 249 -8.47 -1.38 -12.00
CA PHE A 249 -7.23 -2.07 -12.34
C PHE A 249 -6.94 -3.14 -11.31
N ARG A 250 -6.75 -4.35 -11.79
CA ARG A 250 -6.40 -5.52 -10.97
C ARG A 250 -5.20 -6.22 -11.59
N LEU A 251 -4.24 -6.59 -10.75
CA LEU A 251 -3.07 -7.36 -11.15
C LEU A 251 -3.23 -8.78 -10.63
N GLY A 252 -2.81 -9.77 -11.43
CA GLY A 252 -2.94 -11.17 -11.08
C GLY A 252 -1.59 -11.87 -10.96
N GLU A 253 -1.48 -12.80 -10.04
CA GLU A 253 -0.31 -13.69 -9.96
C GLU A 253 -0.18 -14.63 -11.18
N ASN A 254 -1.06 -14.50 -12.13
CA ASN A 254 -0.99 -15.14 -13.44
C ASN A 254 -0.24 -14.29 -14.49
N GLY A 255 0.38 -13.19 -14.09
CA GLY A 255 1.15 -12.31 -14.98
C GLY A 255 0.29 -11.45 -15.89
N THR A 256 -0.94 -11.15 -15.48
CA THR A 256 -1.88 -10.37 -16.27
C THR A 256 -2.32 -9.11 -15.53
N VAL A 257 -2.30 -7.98 -16.24
CA VAL A 257 -2.92 -6.72 -15.83
C VAL A 257 -4.32 -6.69 -16.44
N TYR A 258 -5.33 -6.53 -15.61
CA TYR A 258 -6.73 -6.44 -16.01
C TYR A 258 -7.26 -5.03 -15.83
N LYS A 259 -7.96 -4.53 -16.83
CA LYS A 259 -8.76 -3.29 -16.79
C LYS A 259 -10.22 -3.66 -16.96
N TYR A 260 -11.04 -3.36 -15.97
CA TYR A 260 -12.48 -3.59 -15.99
C TYR A 260 -13.22 -2.27 -16.02
N LEU A 261 -14.29 -2.19 -16.79
CA LEU A 261 -15.32 -1.17 -16.61
C LEU A 261 -16.13 -1.52 -15.35
N VAL A 262 -16.34 -0.53 -14.49
CA VAL A 262 -17.05 -0.71 -13.22
C VAL A 262 -18.51 -0.33 -13.36
N GLU A 263 -19.37 -1.25 -12.98
CA GLU A 263 -20.79 -1.07 -12.81
C GLU A 263 -21.19 -1.34 -11.37
N ARG A 264 -22.38 -0.89 -10.97
CA ARG A 264 -22.86 -1.20 -9.63
C ARG A 264 -23.10 -2.71 -9.49
N GLY A 265 -22.34 -3.33 -8.60
CA GLY A 265 -22.42 -4.77 -8.31
C GLY A 265 -21.81 -5.68 -9.38
N SER A 266 -21.15 -5.16 -10.41
CA SER A 266 -20.50 -5.97 -11.43
C SER A 266 -19.26 -5.32 -12.04
N LEU A 267 -18.52 -6.11 -12.83
CA LEU A 267 -17.36 -5.70 -13.62
C LEU A 267 -17.48 -6.26 -15.04
N SER A 268 -17.22 -5.43 -16.04
CA SER A 268 -17.10 -5.89 -17.43
C SER A 268 -15.64 -5.79 -17.87
N LEU A 269 -15.07 -6.89 -18.38
CA LEU A 269 -13.68 -6.89 -18.83
C LEU A 269 -13.50 -5.99 -20.06
N HIS A 270 -12.72 -4.92 -19.88
CA HIS A 270 -12.41 -3.97 -20.95
C HIS A 270 -11.17 -4.39 -21.74
N SER A 271 -10.06 -4.63 -21.05
CA SER A 271 -8.81 -5.04 -21.70
C SER A 271 -7.87 -5.76 -20.73
N THR A 272 -6.93 -6.52 -21.32
CA THR A 272 -5.86 -7.20 -20.57
C THR A 272 -4.51 -6.91 -21.20
N MET A 273 -3.45 -6.90 -20.37
CA MET A 273 -2.06 -7.00 -20.80
C MET A 273 -1.44 -8.23 -20.16
N ARG A 274 -0.96 -9.17 -21.00
CA ARG A 274 -0.14 -10.31 -20.59
C ARG A 274 1.30 -10.06 -21.01
N TYR A 275 2.27 -10.43 -20.18
CA TYR A 275 3.65 -10.17 -20.49
C TYR A 275 4.60 -11.21 -19.90
N ARG A 276 5.81 -11.23 -20.44
CA ARG A 276 6.97 -11.95 -19.91
C ARG A 276 8.26 -11.31 -20.41
N ILE A 277 9.37 -11.58 -19.75
CA ILE A 277 10.69 -11.30 -20.30
C ILE A 277 10.98 -12.28 -21.45
N LYS A 278 11.57 -11.80 -22.51
CA LYS A 278 12.01 -12.61 -23.66
C LYS A 278 12.86 -13.80 -23.19
N GLY A 279 12.43 -15.03 -23.53
CA GLY A 279 13.09 -16.26 -23.10
C GLY A 279 12.80 -16.74 -21.67
N LYS A 280 12.00 -16.00 -20.87
CA LYS A 280 11.56 -16.41 -19.52
C LYS A 280 10.07 -16.81 -19.53
N LYS A 281 9.66 -17.52 -18.47
CA LYS A 281 8.24 -17.77 -18.21
C LYS A 281 7.53 -16.50 -17.76
N ALA A 282 6.21 -16.45 -17.89
CA ALA A 282 5.41 -15.35 -17.35
C ALA A 282 5.56 -15.27 -15.83
N PRO A 283 5.72 -14.04 -15.28
CA PRO A 283 5.85 -13.83 -13.83
C PRO A 283 4.50 -13.93 -13.11
N GLY A 284 4.53 -13.86 -11.77
CA GLY A 284 3.38 -13.49 -10.95
C GLY A 284 3.48 -12.05 -10.52
N ILE A 285 2.35 -11.38 -10.32
CA ILE A 285 2.29 -10.03 -9.79
C ILE A 285 1.56 -10.10 -8.44
N GLU A 286 2.32 -9.97 -7.35
CA GLU A 286 1.78 -9.97 -5.99
C GLU A 286 1.63 -8.55 -5.44
N SER A 287 2.47 -7.62 -5.92
CA SER A 287 2.38 -6.20 -5.54
C SER A 287 1.09 -5.53 -6.01
N SER A 288 0.63 -4.55 -5.24
CA SER A 288 -0.52 -3.71 -5.63
C SER A 288 -0.09 -2.58 -6.57
N PRO A 289 -0.90 -2.18 -7.56
CA PRO A 289 -0.52 -1.11 -8.46
C PRO A 289 -0.46 0.23 -7.74
N ALA A 290 0.67 0.95 -7.86
CA ALA A 290 0.76 2.37 -7.58
C ALA A 290 0.41 3.15 -8.85
N ILE A 291 -0.19 4.34 -8.71
CA ILE A 291 -0.64 5.13 -9.87
C ILE A 291 -0.23 6.58 -9.72
N TYR A 292 0.39 7.12 -10.77
CA TYR A 292 0.64 8.55 -10.96
C TYR A 292 -0.01 9.00 -12.26
N ARG A 293 -1.03 9.81 -12.19
CA ARG A 293 -1.82 10.26 -13.34
C ARG A 293 -2.36 9.05 -14.12
N ASN A 294 -2.00 8.91 -15.40
CA ASN A 294 -2.37 7.78 -16.25
C ASN A 294 -1.30 6.69 -16.37
N TYR A 295 -0.28 6.68 -15.50
CA TYR A 295 0.70 5.62 -15.41
C TYR A 295 0.48 4.76 -14.17
N GLY A 296 0.50 3.44 -14.37
CA GLY A 296 0.49 2.44 -13.30
C GLY A 296 1.84 1.76 -13.16
N TYR A 297 2.21 1.39 -11.93
CA TYR A 297 3.49 0.78 -11.58
C TYR A 297 3.28 -0.45 -10.74
N PHE A 298 4.06 -1.48 -11.00
CA PHE A 298 4.07 -2.70 -10.19
C PHE A 298 5.44 -3.38 -10.22
N THR A 299 5.64 -4.29 -9.28
CA THR A 299 6.77 -5.22 -9.20
C THR A 299 6.29 -6.63 -9.44
N ASP A 300 7.17 -7.53 -9.87
CA ASP A 300 6.83 -8.93 -10.13
C ASP A 300 7.88 -9.92 -9.56
N ASN A 301 7.52 -11.21 -9.53
CA ASN A 301 8.39 -12.25 -8.98
C ASN A 301 9.56 -12.68 -9.91
N ASN A 302 9.76 -12.00 -11.02
CA ASN A 302 10.96 -12.10 -11.87
C ASN A 302 11.91 -10.90 -11.69
N GLY A 303 11.63 -10.02 -10.73
CA GLY A 303 12.45 -8.85 -10.41
C GLY A 303 12.27 -7.70 -11.38
N ASN A 304 11.10 -7.53 -11.95
CA ASN A 304 10.83 -6.37 -12.78
C ASN A 304 10.07 -5.31 -12.00
N VAL A 305 10.43 -4.05 -12.24
CA VAL A 305 9.55 -2.90 -11.99
C VAL A 305 9.05 -2.44 -13.35
N ILE A 306 7.73 -2.39 -13.51
CA ILE A 306 7.11 -2.05 -14.80
C ILE A 306 6.19 -0.84 -14.62
N CYS A 307 6.34 0.13 -15.52
CA CYS A 307 5.38 1.20 -15.75
C CYS A 307 4.53 0.86 -16.97
N PHE A 308 3.23 1.04 -16.86
CA PHE A 308 2.28 0.86 -17.96
C PHE A 308 1.29 2.02 -18.04
N ASN A 309 0.78 2.31 -19.24
CA ASN A 309 -0.23 3.34 -19.45
C ASN A 309 -1.63 2.77 -19.16
N LEU A 310 -2.38 3.39 -18.24
CA LEU A 310 -3.72 2.94 -17.84
C LEU A 310 -4.76 3.01 -18.97
N ASN A 311 -4.55 3.85 -19.97
CA ASN A 311 -5.50 4.01 -21.07
C ASN A 311 -5.50 2.81 -22.02
N ASN A 312 -4.31 2.34 -22.41
CA ASN A 312 -4.13 1.30 -23.42
C ASN A 312 -3.36 0.07 -22.93
N LEU A 313 -2.96 0.06 -21.67
CA LEU A 313 -2.16 -0.98 -21.00
C LEU A 313 -0.76 -1.21 -21.59
N LYS A 314 -0.28 -0.38 -22.51
CA LYS A 314 1.07 -0.54 -23.07
C LYS A 314 2.14 -0.30 -22.01
N PRO A 315 3.19 -1.15 -21.94
CA PRO A 315 4.36 -0.86 -21.12
C PRO A 315 5.03 0.45 -21.57
N VAL A 316 5.36 1.30 -20.61
CA VAL A 316 6.07 2.58 -20.82
C VAL A 316 7.56 2.40 -20.63
N TRP A 317 7.95 1.81 -19.51
CA TRP A 317 9.34 1.44 -19.21
C TRP A 317 9.40 0.20 -18.30
N ARG A 318 10.57 -0.44 -18.29
CA ARG A 318 10.91 -1.55 -17.40
C ARG A 318 12.24 -1.28 -16.71
N HIS A 319 12.33 -1.52 -15.42
CA HIS A 319 13.57 -1.56 -14.67
C HIS A 319 13.84 -2.98 -14.15
N ASP A 320 15.11 -3.42 -14.17
CA ASP A 320 15.53 -4.70 -13.60
C ASP A 320 15.86 -4.51 -12.12
N ASN A 321 15.02 -5.00 -11.23
CA ASN A 321 15.21 -4.96 -9.78
C ASN A 321 15.87 -6.24 -9.26
N HIS A 322 16.54 -6.97 -10.11
CA HIS A 322 17.33 -8.15 -9.87
C HIS A 322 16.55 -9.40 -9.50
N TYR A 323 15.71 -9.37 -8.45
CA TYR A 323 15.08 -10.55 -7.87
C TYR A 323 13.60 -10.29 -7.55
N ASP A 324 12.94 -11.33 -7.08
CA ASP A 324 11.55 -11.32 -6.67
C ASP A 324 11.20 -10.09 -5.83
N SER A 325 10.04 -9.51 -6.08
CA SER A 325 9.63 -8.26 -5.45
C SER A 325 8.12 -8.28 -5.20
N ASP A 326 7.72 -8.75 -4.02
CA ASP A 326 6.32 -8.77 -3.58
C ASP A 326 5.90 -7.43 -2.95
N ALA A 327 6.87 -6.67 -2.44
CA ALA A 327 6.60 -5.36 -1.87
C ALA A 327 5.97 -4.42 -2.88
N THR A 328 4.85 -3.83 -2.51
CA THR A 328 4.19 -2.80 -3.34
C THR A 328 5.09 -1.58 -3.51
N PRO A 329 5.31 -1.09 -4.74
CA PRO A 329 6.08 0.12 -4.95
C PRO A 329 5.33 1.35 -4.44
N VAL A 330 6.05 2.33 -3.92
CA VAL A 330 5.48 3.57 -3.36
C VAL A 330 5.91 4.76 -4.17
N LEU A 331 4.97 5.65 -4.45
CA LEU A 331 5.21 6.93 -5.13
C LEU A 331 5.37 8.04 -4.11
N CYS A 332 6.35 8.91 -4.37
CA CYS A 332 6.52 10.20 -3.68
C CYS A 332 6.73 11.28 -4.73
N GLU A 333 6.04 12.38 -4.59
CA GLU A 333 6.32 13.56 -5.41
C GLU A 333 7.28 14.49 -4.63
N GLU A 334 8.44 14.74 -5.20
CA GLU A 334 9.49 15.55 -4.61
C GLU A 334 9.83 16.69 -5.56
N MET A 335 9.58 17.93 -5.13
CA MET A 335 9.76 19.13 -5.97
C MET A 335 9.08 19.04 -7.36
N GLY A 336 7.90 18.42 -7.41
CA GLY A 336 7.12 18.25 -8.64
C GLY A 336 7.57 17.10 -9.55
N ILE A 337 8.51 16.27 -9.11
CA ILE A 337 8.96 15.07 -9.83
C ILE A 337 8.48 13.84 -9.07
N PRO A 338 7.73 12.92 -9.71
CA PRO A 338 7.33 11.67 -9.07
C PRO A 338 8.51 10.68 -9.07
N TYR A 339 8.76 10.10 -7.91
CA TYR A 339 9.73 9.04 -7.71
C TYR A 339 9.06 7.78 -7.20
N LEU A 340 9.60 6.63 -7.58
CA LEU A 340 9.14 5.31 -7.17
C LEU A 340 10.20 4.66 -6.27
N TYR A 341 9.74 4.10 -5.14
CA TYR A 341 10.57 3.41 -4.17
C TYR A 341 10.13 1.95 -4.05
N THR A 342 11.06 1.02 -4.14
CA THR A 342 10.82 -0.41 -3.93
C THR A 342 12.12 -1.15 -3.63
N SER A 343 12.04 -2.45 -3.37
CA SER A 343 13.19 -3.33 -3.19
C SER A 343 12.87 -4.75 -3.64
N CYS A 344 13.81 -5.66 -3.47
CA CYS A 344 13.64 -7.06 -3.81
C CYS A 344 13.93 -7.99 -2.63
N GLU A 345 13.57 -9.23 -2.81
CA GLU A 345 13.85 -10.34 -1.92
C GLU A 345 15.21 -10.98 -2.20
N VAL A 346 15.60 -11.92 -1.35
CA VAL A 346 16.87 -12.67 -1.50
C VAL A 346 16.67 -14.16 -1.78
N ASP A 347 15.45 -14.60 -2.00
CA ASP A 347 15.05 -16.00 -2.09
C ASP A 347 15.84 -16.78 -3.17
N LYS A 348 16.18 -16.14 -4.28
CA LYS A 348 16.90 -16.71 -5.42
C LYS A 348 18.41 -16.47 -5.40
N GLN A 349 18.94 -15.83 -4.35
CA GLN A 349 20.36 -15.49 -4.24
C GLN A 349 21.20 -16.49 -3.45
N GLY A 350 20.61 -17.57 -2.89
CA GLY A 350 21.28 -18.53 -2.02
C GLY A 350 21.08 -18.22 -0.53
N SER A 351 22.02 -18.65 0.32
CA SER A 351 21.92 -18.48 1.79
C SER A 351 22.18 -17.05 2.26
N VAL A 352 22.91 -16.27 1.47
CA VAL A 352 23.25 -14.86 1.71
C VAL A 352 23.01 -14.12 0.41
N GLY A 353 22.46 -12.93 0.50
CA GLY A 353 22.15 -12.08 -0.64
C GLY A 353 21.94 -10.63 -0.24
N TYR A 354 21.31 -9.87 -1.12
CA TYR A 354 21.06 -8.45 -0.91
C TYR A 354 19.64 -8.10 -1.33
N SER A 355 18.99 -7.29 -0.50
CA SER A 355 17.82 -6.52 -0.92
C SER A 355 18.32 -5.22 -1.52
N TYR A 356 17.93 -4.95 -2.77
CA TYR A 356 18.35 -3.75 -3.50
C TYR A 356 17.23 -2.71 -3.38
N PHE A 357 17.34 -1.84 -2.38
CA PHE A 357 16.39 -0.76 -2.20
C PHE A 357 16.70 0.37 -3.17
N ILE A 358 15.76 0.70 -4.05
CA ILE A 358 15.99 1.62 -5.17
C ILE A 358 15.02 2.80 -5.15
N LYS A 359 15.51 3.93 -5.68
CA LYS A 359 14.71 5.08 -6.10
C LYS A 359 14.80 5.22 -7.61
N LEU A 360 13.64 5.24 -8.27
CA LEU A 360 13.52 5.45 -9.71
C LEU A 360 12.78 6.74 -10.00
N ASN A 361 13.15 7.43 -11.08
CA ASN A 361 12.27 8.44 -11.67
C ASN A 361 11.04 7.73 -12.24
N ALA A 362 9.86 8.05 -11.73
CA ALA A 362 8.64 7.35 -12.10
C ALA A 362 8.22 7.59 -13.56
N LEU A 363 8.64 8.70 -14.18
CA LEU A 363 8.31 8.99 -15.57
C LEU A 363 9.18 8.23 -16.56
N THR A 364 10.46 7.99 -16.22
CA THR A 364 11.47 7.44 -17.16
C THR A 364 11.96 6.04 -16.80
N GLY A 365 11.79 5.61 -15.55
CA GLY A 365 12.34 4.35 -15.03
C GLY A 365 13.85 4.42 -14.73
N GLU A 366 14.46 5.58 -14.87
CA GLU A 366 15.89 5.78 -14.57
C GLU A 366 16.16 5.66 -13.07
N LYS A 367 17.20 4.91 -12.72
CA LYS A 367 17.64 4.74 -11.35
C LYS A 367 18.35 5.99 -10.85
N VAL A 368 17.81 6.58 -9.76
CA VAL A 368 18.43 7.73 -9.09
C VAL A 368 19.52 7.25 -8.14
N TRP A 369 19.19 6.26 -7.31
CA TRP A 369 20.14 5.59 -6.42
C TRP A 369 19.70 4.16 -6.09
N GLU A 370 20.62 3.40 -5.54
CA GLU A 370 20.43 2.04 -5.05
C GLU A 370 21.17 1.88 -3.73
N ASN A 371 20.45 1.40 -2.70
CA ASN A 371 21.03 0.99 -1.43
C ASN A 371 21.02 -0.53 -1.36
N LYS A 372 22.20 -1.13 -1.23
CA LYS A 372 22.41 -2.57 -1.22
C LYS A 372 22.48 -3.07 0.22
N ILE A 373 21.41 -3.69 0.69
CA ILE A 373 21.25 -4.13 2.08
C ILE A 373 21.53 -5.62 2.17
N ALA A 374 22.55 -6.01 2.93
CA ALA A 374 22.91 -7.41 3.13
C ALA A 374 21.80 -8.16 3.91
N CYS A 375 21.35 -9.26 3.35
CA CYS A 375 20.30 -10.09 3.89
C CYS A 375 20.69 -11.56 3.84
N ARG A 376 20.02 -12.39 4.62
CA ARG A 376 20.16 -13.84 4.55
C ARG A 376 18.81 -14.47 4.24
N LYS A 377 18.85 -15.53 3.46
CA LYS A 377 17.74 -16.47 3.38
C LYS A 377 17.65 -17.24 4.66
N ALA A 378 16.46 -17.51 5.18
CA ALA A 378 16.30 -18.39 6.33
C ALA A 378 16.81 -19.78 5.98
N ASN A 379 17.87 -20.17 6.62
CA ASN A 379 18.40 -21.54 6.51
C ASN A 379 17.75 -22.43 7.55
N SER A 380 16.52 -22.83 7.32
CA SER A 380 15.83 -23.76 8.24
C SER A 380 15.73 -25.17 7.70
N GLY A 381 16.33 -25.47 6.54
CA GLY A 381 16.05 -26.71 5.81
C GLY A 381 14.58 -26.87 5.42
N LYS A 382 13.77 -25.88 5.69
CA LYS A 382 12.35 -25.78 5.36
C LYS A 382 12.18 -24.66 4.33
N LYS A 383 11.34 -24.89 3.36
CA LYS A 383 11.21 -24.23 2.07
C LYS A 383 10.86 -22.73 2.07
N TRP A 384 10.80 -21.99 3.21
CA TRP A 384 9.99 -20.80 3.14
C TRP A 384 10.20 -19.76 4.25
N SER A 385 11.36 -19.27 4.41
CA SER A 385 11.56 -17.96 5.00
C SER A 385 12.53 -17.20 4.13
N ASP A 386 11.99 -16.42 3.25
CA ASP A 386 12.72 -15.59 2.36
C ASP A 386 13.22 -14.35 3.11
N GLY A 387 14.37 -13.84 2.74
CA GLY A 387 14.92 -12.60 3.29
C GLY A 387 14.68 -11.45 2.33
N GLY A 388 15.02 -10.24 2.72
CA GLY A 388 14.83 -9.04 1.91
C GLY A 388 13.63 -8.22 2.33
N MET A 389 12.97 -7.56 1.41
CA MET A 389 11.87 -6.65 1.72
C MET A 389 10.52 -7.19 1.23
N PHE A 390 9.60 -7.38 2.18
CA PHE A 390 8.19 -7.69 1.94
C PHE A 390 7.28 -6.52 2.30
N SER A 391 7.70 -5.71 3.28
CA SER A 391 6.93 -4.53 3.69
C SER A 391 6.95 -3.45 2.61
N THR A 392 5.81 -2.79 2.43
CA THR A 392 5.72 -1.58 1.59
C THR A 392 6.47 -0.44 2.28
N PRO A 393 7.36 0.28 1.59
CA PRO A 393 8.05 1.43 2.16
C PRO A 393 7.10 2.50 2.68
N LEU A 394 7.52 3.24 3.69
CA LEU A 394 6.78 4.34 4.30
C LEU A 394 7.51 5.65 4.06
N PRO A 395 6.98 6.56 3.24
CA PRO A 395 7.53 7.90 3.11
C PRO A 395 7.44 8.67 4.41
N GLY A 396 8.50 9.39 4.76
CA GLY A 396 8.49 10.29 5.89
C GLY A 396 7.65 11.54 5.64
N ILE A 397 7.07 12.05 6.72
CA ILE A 397 6.28 13.28 6.78
C ILE A 397 6.78 14.18 7.93
N GLY A 398 6.33 15.41 7.98
CA GLY A 398 6.72 16.35 9.04
C GLY A 398 8.23 16.58 9.08
N ASP A 399 8.84 16.36 10.23
CA ASP A 399 10.30 16.49 10.45
C ASP A 399 11.14 15.41 9.75
N CYS A 400 10.49 14.36 9.23
CA CYS A 400 11.11 13.27 8.49
C CYS A 400 10.81 13.31 6.98
N SER A 401 10.40 14.45 6.42
CA SER A 401 9.99 14.57 5.00
C SER A 401 11.05 14.06 4.00
N ASP A 402 12.33 14.13 4.36
CA ASP A 402 13.45 13.65 3.55
C ASP A 402 13.83 12.18 3.80
N TYR A 403 13.06 11.46 4.62
CA TYR A 403 13.32 10.06 4.96
C TYR A 403 12.35 9.13 4.27
N ILE A 404 12.79 7.89 4.05
CA ILE A 404 11.93 6.76 3.71
C ILE A 404 12.26 5.59 4.63
N PHE A 405 11.22 4.91 5.11
CA PHE A 405 11.34 3.85 6.11
C PHE A 405 10.90 2.51 5.54
N THR A 406 11.53 1.44 5.98
CA THR A 406 11.14 0.07 5.61
C THR A 406 11.60 -0.96 6.64
N CYS A 407 11.00 -2.14 6.58
CA CYS A 407 11.46 -3.30 7.32
C CYS A 407 12.14 -4.28 6.36
N ILE A 408 13.34 -4.72 6.72
CA ILE A 408 14.10 -5.72 5.98
C ILE A 408 14.25 -6.97 6.84
N ILE A 409 14.00 -8.13 6.25
CA ILE A 409 14.30 -9.42 6.87
C ILE A 409 15.78 -9.69 6.71
N THR A 410 16.49 -9.71 7.84
CA THR A 410 17.87 -10.18 7.90
C THR A 410 17.96 -11.37 8.85
N HIS A 411 18.76 -12.34 8.55
CA HIS A 411 18.99 -13.48 9.44
C HIS A 411 20.27 -13.30 10.27
N ILE A 412 20.35 -12.22 11.04
CA ILE A 412 21.49 -11.93 11.92
C ILE A 412 20.96 -11.48 13.29
N PRO A 413 21.02 -12.33 14.32
CA PRO A 413 20.96 -13.79 14.29
C PRO A 413 19.63 -14.31 13.79
N GLU A 414 19.45 -15.60 13.60
CA GLU A 414 18.30 -16.28 12.97
C GLU A 414 16.95 -15.59 13.16
N TYR A 415 16.25 -15.26 12.03
CA TYR A 415 14.91 -14.69 11.97
C TYR A 415 14.74 -13.26 12.52
N ARG A 416 15.79 -12.50 12.76
CA ARG A 416 15.63 -11.07 13.04
C ARG A 416 15.41 -10.27 11.77
N GLY A 417 14.56 -9.26 11.91
CA GLY A 417 14.43 -8.16 10.97
C GLY A 417 15.14 -6.92 11.47
N ILE A 418 15.29 -5.98 10.59
CA ILE A 418 15.69 -4.61 10.93
C ILE A 418 14.67 -3.62 10.38
N PHE A 419 14.42 -2.57 11.14
CA PHE A 419 13.75 -1.37 10.67
C PHE A 419 14.82 -0.37 10.24
N LEU A 420 14.63 0.27 9.07
CA LEU A 420 15.59 1.18 8.47
C LEU A 420 14.96 2.54 8.21
N ALA A 421 15.73 3.60 8.49
CA ALA A 421 15.53 4.93 7.94
C ALA A 421 16.57 5.21 6.88
N ILE A 422 16.15 5.67 5.72
CA ILE A 422 16.99 5.92 4.55
C ILE A 422 16.73 7.36 4.08
N ASP A 423 17.79 8.08 3.77
CA ASP A 423 17.72 9.43 3.20
C ASP A 423 17.23 9.35 1.75
N LYS A 424 16.14 10.03 1.42
CA LYS A 424 15.53 10.01 0.07
C LYS A 424 16.44 10.60 -1.01
N ASN A 425 17.32 11.53 -0.66
CA ASN A 425 18.16 12.22 -1.61
C ASN A 425 19.37 11.37 -2.00
N THR A 426 19.96 10.68 -1.04
CA THR A 426 21.24 9.97 -1.22
C THR A 426 21.12 8.45 -1.23
N GLY A 427 20.01 7.90 -0.75
CA GLY A 427 19.82 6.46 -0.56
C GLY A 427 20.62 5.87 0.61
N LYS A 428 21.31 6.69 1.41
CA LYS A 428 22.10 6.21 2.54
C LYS A 428 21.22 5.86 3.72
N THR A 429 21.55 4.76 4.39
CA THR A 429 20.95 4.42 5.68
C THR A 429 21.36 5.45 6.73
N LEU A 430 20.38 6.08 7.36
CA LEU A 430 20.55 7.05 8.44
C LEU A 430 20.72 6.34 9.77
N TYR A 431 19.84 5.38 10.03
CA TYR A 431 19.91 4.50 11.19
C TYR A 431 19.20 3.18 10.92
N SER A 432 19.46 2.19 11.78
CA SER A 432 18.79 0.89 11.79
C SER A 432 18.43 0.47 13.21
N ILE A 433 17.31 -0.22 13.35
CA ILE A 433 16.81 -0.75 14.62
C ILE A 433 16.60 -2.25 14.48
N ASP A 434 17.22 -3.04 15.38
CA ASP A 434 16.99 -4.47 15.44
C ASP A 434 15.59 -4.78 15.98
N LEU A 435 14.78 -5.51 15.22
CA LEU A 435 13.50 -6.04 15.66
C LEU A 435 13.68 -7.38 16.38
N LYS A 436 12.76 -7.74 17.27
CA LYS A 436 12.79 -9.05 17.96
C LYS A 436 12.65 -10.21 16.97
N ARG A 437 11.90 -9.98 15.86
CA ARG A 437 11.70 -10.93 14.78
C ARG A 437 11.68 -10.20 13.42
N TYR A 438 11.61 -10.95 12.31
CA TYR A 438 11.37 -10.37 10.99
C TYR A 438 9.99 -9.68 10.92
N ALA A 439 9.87 -8.66 10.09
CA ALA A 439 8.64 -7.92 9.89
C ALA A 439 8.25 -7.92 8.40
N TRP A 440 7.08 -8.49 8.11
CA TRP A 440 6.43 -8.37 6.80
C TRP A 440 5.42 -7.22 6.79
N SER A 441 4.90 -6.90 7.97
CA SER A 441 3.97 -5.81 8.18
C SER A 441 4.58 -4.47 7.74
N SER A 442 3.84 -3.73 6.94
CA SER A 442 4.25 -2.39 6.50
C SER A 442 4.02 -1.38 7.64
N PRO A 443 4.99 -0.54 7.99
CA PRO A 443 4.84 0.44 9.05
C PRO A 443 3.84 1.55 8.69
N VAL A 444 3.25 2.21 9.70
CA VAL A 444 2.36 3.37 9.56
C VAL A 444 2.84 4.54 10.41
N GLN A 445 2.40 5.75 10.05
CA GLN A 445 2.90 6.99 10.60
C GLN A 445 1.86 7.79 11.38
N MET A 446 2.36 8.57 12.33
CA MET A 446 1.61 9.53 13.14
C MET A 446 2.37 10.85 13.24
N LEU A 447 1.65 11.94 13.42
CA LEU A 447 2.25 13.25 13.73
C LEU A 447 1.85 13.71 15.11
N GLY A 448 2.83 14.21 15.84
CA GLY A 448 2.63 15.07 16.99
C GLY A 448 2.23 16.49 16.58
N SER A 449 1.84 17.33 17.54
CA SER A 449 1.37 18.70 17.29
C SER A 449 2.45 19.62 16.70
N GLU A 450 3.72 19.34 16.99
CA GLU A 450 4.88 20.11 16.49
C GLU A 450 5.41 19.57 15.15
N GLY A 451 4.69 18.61 14.52
CA GLY A 451 5.10 17.99 13.28
C GLY A 451 6.17 16.91 13.42
N LYS A 452 6.44 16.44 14.61
CA LYS A 452 7.29 15.27 14.88
C LYS A 452 6.62 14.02 14.34
N MET A 453 7.38 13.21 13.62
CA MET A 453 6.88 11.93 13.09
C MET A 453 7.17 10.80 14.05
N PHE A 454 6.14 10.01 14.33
CA PHE A 454 6.23 8.73 15.02
C PHE A 454 5.79 7.60 14.11
N ILE A 455 6.37 6.41 14.29
CA ILE A 455 6.13 5.26 13.45
C ILE A 455 5.71 4.08 14.31
N PHE A 456 4.61 3.45 13.93
CA PHE A 456 4.20 2.16 14.47
C PHE A 456 4.66 1.06 13.51
N ALA A 457 5.43 0.11 14.04
CA ALA A 457 5.86 -1.09 13.34
C ALA A 457 5.48 -2.34 14.14
N ALA A 458 5.36 -3.49 13.46
CA ALA A 458 5.00 -4.74 14.10
C ALA A 458 5.80 -5.91 13.50
N ASP A 459 6.07 -6.95 14.29
CA ASP A 459 6.83 -8.10 13.86
C ASP A 459 6.07 -9.44 13.96
N CYS A 460 6.63 -10.49 13.37
CA CYS A 460 6.04 -11.82 13.33
C CYS A 460 6.09 -12.60 14.65
N TRP A 461 6.53 -12.00 15.74
CA TRP A 461 6.39 -12.54 17.10
C TRP A 461 5.32 -11.83 17.93
N GLY A 462 4.60 -10.87 17.29
CA GLY A 462 3.56 -10.12 17.95
C GLY A 462 4.07 -8.96 18.78
N TYR A 463 5.32 -8.53 18.60
CA TYR A 463 5.82 -7.29 19.15
C TYR A 463 5.41 -6.12 18.29
N VAL A 464 5.09 -5.03 18.94
CA VAL A 464 4.86 -3.73 18.33
C VAL A 464 5.89 -2.73 18.85
N TYR A 465 6.23 -1.79 18.02
CA TYR A 465 7.25 -0.78 18.26
C TYR A 465 6.66 0.60 18.00
N LEU A 466 6.89 1.52 18.90
CA LEU A 466 6.66 2.95 18.67
C LEU A 466 8.03 3.62 18.58
N ILE A 467 8.30 4.26 17.45
CA ILE A 467 9.63 4.78 17.09
C ILE A 467 9.49 6.27 16.78
N GLU A 468 10.35 7.11 17.35
CA GLU A 468 10.52 8.51 16.92
C GLU A 468 11.25 8.53 15.56
N GLY A 469 10.61 9.06 14.53
CA GLY A 469 11.09 8.95 13.16
C GLY A 469 12.44 9.63 12.90
N ALA A 470 12.66 10.80 13.47
CA ALA A 470 13.87 11.58 13.21
C ALA A 470 15.14 10.98 13.83
N THR A 471 15.01 10.37 15.01
CA THR A 471 16.15 9.88 15.81
C THR A 471 16.33 8.35 15.76
N GLY A 472 15.25 7.61 15.51
CA GLY A 472 15.21 6.17 15.65
C GLY A 472 15.09 5.70 17.10
N GLU A 473 14.79 6.61 18.05
CA GLU A 473 14.52 6.23 19.44
C GLU A 473 13.30 5.31 19.50
N VAL A 474 13.46 4.12 20.08
CA VAL A 474 12.36 3.20 20.33
C VAL A 474 11.72 3.55 21.66
N LEU A 475 10.61 4.27 21.60
CA LEU A 475 9.88 4.73 22.79
C LEU A 475 9.20 3.57 23.51
N ILE A 476 8.63 2.64 22.74
CA ILE A 476 7.87 1.51 23.28
C ILE A 476 8.22 0.24 22.47
N THR A 477 8.43 -0.85 23.18
CA THR A 477 8.42 -2.21 22.65
C THR A 477 7.50 -3.04 23.51
N GLN A 478 6.40 -3.54 22.95
CA GLN A 478 5.41 -4.32 23.70
C GLN A 478 4.97 -5.54 22.91
N LYS A 479 4.82 -6.69 23.60
CA LYS A 479 4.21 -7.87 23.01
C LYS A 479 2.70 -7.81 23.20
N ILE A 480 1.97 -7.76 22.10
CA ILE A 480 0.49 -7.62 22.10
C ILE A 480 -0.16 -8.88 21.53
N GLY A 481 0.28 -9.30 20.35
CA GLY A 481 -0.34 -10.38 19.60
C GLY A 481 0.56 -11.59 19.45
N ASN A 482 0.30 -12.35 18.39
CA ASN A 482 1.04 -13.56 18.06
C ASN A 482 1.96 -13.34 16.85
N ASN A 483 1.42 -13.14 15.67
CA ASN A 483 2.19 -13.01 14.43
C ASN A 483 1.56 -11.93 13.56
N PHE A 484 2.21 -10.77 13.47
CA PHE A 484 1.75 -9.65 12.64
C PHE A 484 2.46 -9.70 11.28
N GLU A 485 1.86 -10.41 10.33
CA GLU A 485 2.26 -10.37 8.91
C GLU A 485 1.45 -9.30 8.16
N GLY A 486 0.16 -9.16 8.48
CA GLY A 486 -0.70 -8.14 7.88
C GLY A 486 -0.28 -6.73 8.25
N SER A 487 -0.54 -5.77 7.36
CA SER A 487 -0.22 -4.37 7.57
C SER A 487 -1.30 -3.66 8.39
N PRO A 488 -0.93 -2.75 9.31
CA PRO A 488 -1.89 -1.95 10.06
C PRO A 488 -2.48 -0.81 9.23
N ILE A 489 -3.60 -0.29 9.73
CA ILE A 489 -4.04 1.08 9.46
C ILE A 489 -3.95 1.92 10.73
N ILE A 490 -3.90 3.23 10.58
CA ILE A 490 -3.96 4.15 11.70
C ILE A 490 -4.99 5.25 11.45
N VAL A 491 -5.76 5.56 12.49
CA VAL A 491 -6.82 6.58 12.48
C VAL A 491 -6.80 7.29 13.82
N ASP A 492 -6.65 8.62 13.81
CA ASP A 492 -6.41 9.39 15.01
C ASP A 492 -5.18 8.83 15.76
N ASN A 493 -5.29 8.48 17.03
CA ASN A 493 -4.24 7.80 17.78
C ASN A 493 -4.43 6.27 17.87
N ASN A 494 -5.23 5.67 16.98
CA ASN A 494 -5.60 4.25 17.06
C ASN A 494 -5.05 3.47 15.87
N VAL A 495 -4.41 2.36 16.15
CA VAL A 495 -3.95 1.38 15.17
C VAL A 495 -4.94 0.20 15.12
N ILE A 496 -5.32 -0.20 13.91
CA ILE A 496 -6.06 -1.45 13.66
C ILE A 496 -5.12 -2.40 12.92
N ILE A 497 -4.90 -3.58 13.47
CA ILE A 497 -4.00 -4.58 12.90
C ILE A 497 -4.54 -5.99 13.12
N GLY A 498 -4.42 -6.83 12.10
CA GLY A 498 -4.75 -8.24 12.21
C GLY A 498 -3.52 -9.12 12.38
N SER A 499 -3.66 -10.24 13.08
CA SER A 499 -2.61 -11.23 13.31
C SER A 499 -2.93 -12.58 12.64
N ARG A 500 -1.89 -13.38 12.38
CA ARG A 500 -2.01 -14.80 11.99
C ARG A 500 -2.51 -15.67 13.14
N GLY A 501 -2.53 -15.14 14.36
CA GLY A 501 -3.13 -15.76 15.53
C GLY A 501 -4.65 -15.73 15.58
N ASN A 502 -5.31 -15.37 14.47
CA ASN A 502 -6.75 -15.19 14.30
C ASN A 502 -7.41 -14.02 15.06
N GLU A 503 -6.60 -13.04 15.48
CA GLU A 503 -7.14 -11.84 16.15
C GLU A 503 -7.00 -10.58 15.26
N ILE A 504 -7.95 -9.66 15.44
CA ILE A 504 -7.91 -8.27 14.96
C ILE A 504 -7.90 -7.39 16.20
N TYR A 505 -6.95 -6.48 16.28
CA TYR A 505 -6.73 -5.59 17.42
C TYR A 505 -7.07 -4.15 17.06
N ARG A 506 -7.67 -3.42 18.00
CA ARG A 506 -7.57 -1.96 18.05
C ARG A 506 -6.67 -1.59 19.22
N ILE A 507 -5.72 -0.72 18.95
CA ILE A 507 -4.65 -0.34 19.85
C ILE A 507 -4.61 1.18 19.91
N SER A 508 -4.77 1.77 21.09
CA SER A 508 -4.62 3.21 21.33
C SER A 508 -3.19 3.56 21.75
N ILE A 509 -2.68 4.67 21.25
CA ILE A 509 -1.37 5.22 21.57
C ILE A 509 -1.59 6.53 22.34
N HIS A 510 -0.99 6.65 23.53
CA HIS A 510 -1.17 7.76 24.47
C HIS A 510 0.12 8.46 24.82
#